data_29ba6b802259fda4f7a1bbdecf83687e
#
_entry.id   29ba6b802259fda4f7a1bbdecf83687e
#
_cell.length_a   1.000
_cell.length_b   1.000
_cell.length_c   1.000
_cell.angle_alpha   90.00
_cell.angle_beta   90.00
_cell.angle_gamma   90.00
#
_symmetry.space_group_name_H-M   'P 1'
#
loop_
_entity.id
_entity.type
_entity.pdbx_description
1 polymer ?
#
loop_
_entity_poly.entity_id
_entity_poly.type
_entity_poly.pdbx_seq_one_letter_code
_entity_poly.pdbx_strand_id
1 'polypeptide(L)'
;MNNSVYILEDRAIIYVNGEDAKDFLQNLISNDINKVTNNSSCFTSLLTPQGKFLFEFIVAKHKSGFFIDCEKTQSDQIFKQLNLYKIRSKVEILNLSNEFVVASFGYEKYLSIENSKDILGFTFKYREDPIILDPRNKNLGARLIINLEKLYLSLKKLDLKDDK
;
A
#
# COMPACT_ATOMS: atom_id res chain seq x y z
N MET A 1 -15.10 20.79 5.84
CA MET A 1 -14.32 19.59 5.44
C MET A 1 -13.00 19.61 6.16
N ASN A 2 -12.61 18.47 6.75
CA ASN A 2 -11.34 18.33 7.44
C ASN A 2 -10.22 18.04 6.44
N ASN A 3 -9.24 18.93 6.37
CA ASN A 3 -8.08 18.78 5.47
C ASN A 3 -6.84 18.28 6.20
N SER A 4 -6.98 17.74 7.40
CA SER A 4 -5.85 17.19 8.15
C SER A 4 -5.32 15.91 7.51
N VAL A 5 -4.01 15.77 7.49
CA VAL A 5 -3.31 14.56 7.07
C VAL A 5 -2.40 14.10 8.20
N TYR A 6 -2.28 12.79 8.33
CA TYR A 6 -1.43 12.17 9.35
C TYR A 6 -0.39 11.31 8.64
N ILE A 7 0.88 11.59 8.90
CA ILE A 7 1.95 10.73 8.41
C ILE A 7 2.03 9.53 9.37
N LEU A 8 1.78 8.35 8.85
CA LEU A 8 1.73 7.12 9.63
C LEU A 8 3.15 6.56 9.82
N GLU A 9 3.80 6.96 10.90
CA GLU A 9 5.18 6.56 11.19
C GLU A 9 5.30 5.09 11.61
N ASP A 10 4.18 4.45 11.94
CA ASP A 10 4.10 3.03 12.31
C ASP A 10 3.91 2.10 11.11
N ARG A 11 3.91 2.62 9.89
CA ARG A 11 3.81 1.83 8.67
C ARG A 11 5.16 1.71 7.98
N ALA A 12 5.31 0.62 7.25
CA ALA A 12 6.49 0.34 6.43
C ALA A 12 6.06 -0.09 5.04
N ILE A 13 6.91 0.16 4.05
CA ILE A 13 6.63 -0.16 2.65
C ILE A 13 7.67 -1.15 2.15
N ILE A 14 7.19 -2.31 1.70
CA ILE A 14 7.99 -3.31 0.99
C ILE A 14 7.50 -3.32 -0.45
N TYR A 15 8.43 -3.44 -1.39
CA TYR A 15 8.12 -3.49 -2.82
C TYR A 15 8.51 -4.85 -3.38
N VAL A 16 7.59 -5.48 -4.08
CA VAL A 16 7.80 -6.78 -4.74
C VAL A 16 7.68 -6.57 -6.24
N ASN A 17 8.75 -6.82 -6.97
CA ASN A 17 8.83 -6.59 -8.40
C ASN A 17 9.47 -7.80 -9.09
N GLY A 18 9.29 -7.90 -10.39
CA GLY A 18 9.89 -8.94 -11.20
C GLY A 18 8.87 -9.72 -12.01
N GLU A 19 9.39 -10.52 -12.94
CA GLU A 19 8.60 -11.30 -13.88
C GLU A 19 7.57 -12.20 -13.17
N ASP A 20 7.96 -12.80 -12.04
CA ASP A 20 7.14 -13.74 -11.29
C ASP A 20 6.41 -13.11 -10.09
N ALA A 21 6.45 -11.77 -9.94
CA ALA A 21 5.93 -11.10 -8.74
C ALA A 21 4.46 -11.42 -8.47
N LYS A 22 3.62 -11.42 -9.49
CA LYS A 22 2.18 -11.68 -9.36
C LYS A 22 1.92 -13.10 -8.88
N ASP A 23 2.50 -14.10 -9.53
CA ASP A 23 2.33 -15.50 -9.16
C ASP A 23 2.95 -15.79 -7.79
N PHE A 24 4.09 -15.18 -7.52
CA PHE A 24 4.75 -15.30 -6.23
C PHE A 24 3.85 -14.83 -5.09
N LEU A 25 3.27 -13.65 -5.21
CA LEU A 25 2.35 -13.12 -4.20
C LEU A 25 1.07 -13.95 -4.10
N GLN A 26 0.51 -14.38 -5.22
CA GLN A 26 -0.70 -15.19 -5.21
C GLN A 26 -0.54 -16.47 -4.39
N ASN A 27 0.62 -17.06 -4.43
CA ASN A 27 0.91 -18.29 -3.67
C ASN A 27 1.05 -18.07 -2.18
N LEU A 28 1.21 -16.82 -1.74
CA LEU A 28 1.50 -16.47 -0.34
C LEU A 28 0.39 -15.74 0.37
N ILE A 29 -0.53 -15.09 -0.35
CA ILE A 29 -1.55 -14.24 0.25
C ILE A 29 -2.91 -14.94 0.29
N SER A 30 -3.76 -14.49 1.22
CA SER A 30 -5.11 -15.04 1.43
C SER A 30 -6.16 -14.49 0.46
N ASN A 31 -5.81 -13.51 -0.36
CA ASN A 31 -6.73 -12.87 -1.29
C ASN A 31 -6.30 -13.13 -2.74
N ASP A 32 -7.15 -12.74 -3.69
CA ASP A 32 -6.86 -12.87 -5.12
C ASP A 32 -6.02 -11.68 -5.59
N ILE A 33 -4.79 -11.94 -6.02
CA ILE A 33 -3.87 -10.91 -6.51
C ILE A 33 -4.44 -10.19 -7.76
N ASN A 34 -5.33 -10.82 -8.50
CA ASN A 34 -5.98 -10.20 -9.65
C ASN A 34 -6.87 -9.02 -9.26
N LYS A 35 -7.26 -8.91 -7.99
CA LYS A 35 -7.96 -7.74 -7.45
C LYS A 35 -7.05 -6.52 -7.31
N VAL A 36 -5.73 -6.70 -7.41
CA VAL A 36 -4.77 -5.61 -7.30
C VAL A 36 -4.41 -5.14 -8.71
N THR A 37 -4.92 -3.98 -9.07
CA THR A 37 -4.73 -3.34 -10.37
C THR A 37 -4.36 -1.88 -10.16
N ASN A 38 -4.18 -1.14 -11.25
CA ASN A 38 -3.96 0.31 -11.15
C ASN A 38 -5.13 1.06 -10.50
N ASN A 39 -6.31 0.45 -10.45
CA ASN A 39 -7.52 1.07 -9.89
C ASN A 39 -8.08 0.32 -8.67
N SER A 40 -7.39 -0.69 -8.18
CA SER A 40 -7.88 -1.47 -7.04
C SER A 40 -6.72 -1.99 -6.19
N SER A 41 -6.87 -1.86 -4.90
CA SER A 41 -5.95 -2.41 -3.89
C SER A 41 -6.74 -3.31 -2.94
N CYS A 42 -6.07 -4.23 -2.26
CA CYS A 42 -6.74 -5.14 -1.36
C CYS A 42 -6.03 -5.25 0.00
N PHE A 43 -6.83 -5.59 1.00
CA PHE A 43 -6.33 -6.00 2.31
C PHE A 43 -6.24 -7.53 2.32
N THR A 44 -5.11 -8.06 2.76
CA THR A 44 -4.85 -9.49 2.70
C THR A 44 -3.90 -9.92 3.80
N SER A 45 -3.73 -11.23 3.95
CA SER A 45 -2.81 -11.81 4.92
C SER A 45 -1.73 -12.60 4.21
N LEU A 46 -0.53 -12.61 4.81
CA LEU A 46 0.53 -13.53 4.44
C LEU A 46 0.27 -14.86 5.14
N LEU A 47 0.34 -15.95 4.39
CA LEU A 47 0.04 -17.29 4.91
C LEU A 47 1.32 -18.13 5.02
N THR A 48 1.33 -19.05 6.00
CA THR A 48 2.32 -20.12 6.01
C THR A 48 1.98 -21.15 4.92
N PRO A 49 2.90 -22.06 4.55
CA PRO A 49 2.58 -23.16 3.64
C PRO A 49 1.42 -24.04 4.13
N GLN A 50 1.14 -24.06 5.45
CA GLN A 50 0.04 -24.81 6.03
C GLN A 50 -1.28 -24.01 6.05
N GLY A 51 -1.28 -22.78 5.50
CA GLY A 51 -2.46 -21.94 5.42
C GLY A 51 -2.78 -21.14 6.68
N LYS A 52 -1.84 -20.99 7.60
CA LYS A 52 -2.02 -20.16 8.80
C LYS A 52 -1.70 -18.69 8.50
N PHE A 53 -2.50 -17.79 9.07
CA PHE A 53 -2.26 -16.34 8.96
C PHE A 53 -1.04 -15.94 9.77
N LEU A 54 -0.12 -15.23 9.14
CA LEU A 54 1.07 -14.67 9.81
C LEU A 54 0.96 -13.17 10.04
N PHE A 55 0.67 -12.42 8.98
CA PHE A 55 0.67 -10.96 8.99
C PHE A 55 -0.43 -10.44 8.08
N GLU A 56 -0.89 -9.22 8.34
CA GLU A 56 -1.88 -8.55 7.52
C GLU A 56 -1.28 -7.26 6.93
N PHE A 57 -1.67 -6.94 5.70
CA PHE A 57 -1.19 -5.75 5.01
C PHE A 57 -2.09 -5.37 3.83
N ILE A 58 -1.86 -4.17 3.30
CA ILE A 58 -2.51 -3.71 2.08
C ILE A 58 -1.54 -3.91 0.93
N VAL A 59 -2.05 -4.43 -0.19
CA VAL A 59 -1.29 -4.60 -1.43
C VAL A 59 -1.84 -3.64 -2.47
N ALA A 60 -0.94 -2.83 -3.04
CA ALA A 60 -1.27 -1.86 -4.07
C ALA A 60 -0.33 -1.99 -5.26
N LYS A 61 -0.82 -1.70 -6.45
CA LYS A 61 -0.01 -1.71 -7.67
C LYS A 61 0.85 -0.44 -7.72
N HIS A 62 2.14 -0.61 -8.06
CA HIS A 62 3.03 0.51 -8.31
C HIS A 62 4.00 0.14 -9.44
N LYS A 63 3.98 0.90 -10.53
CA LYS A 63 4.77 0.59 -11.73
C LYS A 63 4.54 -0.86 -12.16
N SER A 64 5.59 -1.63 -12.35
CA SER A 64 5.48 -3.05 -12.73
C SER A 64 5.32 -4.00 -11.54
N GLY A 65 5.34 -3.50 -10.32
CA GLY A 65 5.33 -4.32 -9.12
C GLY A 65 4.21 -3.95 -8.14
N PHE A 66 4.40 -4.36 -6.88
CA PHE A 66 3.41 -4.22 -5.83
C PHE A 66 4.02 -3.64 -4.57
N PHE A 67 3.35 -2.62 -4.01
CA PHE A 67 3.62 -2.17 -2.65
C PHE A 67 2.93 -3.09 -1.67
N ILE A 68 3.62 -3.40 -0.58
CA ILE A 68 3.06 -4.00 0.62
C ILE A 68 3.16 -2.94 1.71
N ASP A 69 2.00 -2.44 2.15
CA ASP A 69 1.86 -1.46 3.22
C ASP A 69 1.54 -2.23 4.50
N CYS A 70 2.52 -2.35 5.38
CA CYS A 70 2.46 -3.21 6.57
C CYS A 70 2.84 -2.45 7.83
N GLU A 71 2.61 -3.07 8.99
CA GLU A 71 3.08 -2.53 10.27
C GLU A 71 4.60 -2.54 10.34
N LYS A 72 5.17 -1.41 10.74
CA LYS A 72 6.61 -1.23 10.82
C LYS A 72 7.27 -2.26 11.74
N THR A 73 6.62 -2.57 12.87
CA THR A 73 7.13 -3.55 13.83
C THR A 73 7.21 -4.97 13.26
N GLN A 74 6.47 -5.26 12.20
CA GLN A 74 6.42 -6.56 11.54
C GLN A 74 7.23 -6.59 10.24
N SER A 75 7.69 -5.44 9.76
CA SER A 75 8.27 -5.31 8.42
C SER A 75 9.51 -6.18 8.21
N ASP A 76 10.39 -6.28 9.20
CA ASP A 76 11.59 -7.12 9.09
C ASP A 76 11.23 -8.60 8.95
N GLN A 77 10.24 -9.06 9.71
CA GLN A 77 9.79 -10.46 9.65
C GLN A 77 9.11 -10.75 8.31
N ILE A 78 8.27 -9.84 7.83
CA ILE A 78 7.62 -9.97 6.51
C ILE A 78 8.68 -10.02 5.41
N PHE A 79 9.64 -9.11 5.46
CA PHE A 79 10.73 -9.05 4.49
C PHE A 79 11.53 -10.36 4.46
N LYS A 80 11.87 -10.90 5.63
CA LYS A 80 12.59 -12.18 5.75
C LYS A 80 11.77 -13.34 5.19
N GLN A 81 10.47 -13.41 5.51
CA GLN A 81 9.60 -14.48 5.01
C GLN A 81 9.47 -14.44 3.49
N LEU A 82 9.28 -13.26 2.92
CA LEU A 82 9.19 -13.11 1.48
C LEU A 82 10.49 -13.56 0.80
N ASN A 83 11.63 -13.17 1.36
CA ASN A 83 12.93 -13.58 0.81
C ASN A 83 13.17 -15.09 0.94
N LEU A 84 12.66 -15.71 2.00
CA LEU A 84 12.76 -17.15 2.19
C LEU A 84 11.99 -17.90 1.10
N TYR A 85 10.81 -17.40 0.70
CA TYR A 85 9.95 -18.07 -0.27
C TYR A 85 10.30 -17.79 -1.72
N LYS A 86 11.18 -16.82 -2.01
CA LYS A 86 11.50 -16.44 -3.40
C LYS A 86 12.50 -17.34 -4.12
N ILE A 87 13.02 -18.37 -3.49
CA ILE A 87 14.22 -19.12 -3.90
C ILE A 87 14.28 -19.50 -5.39
N ARG A 88 13.14 -19.76 -6.04
CA ARG A 88 13.10 -20.13 -7.46
C ARG A 88 12.25 -19.17 -8.29
N SER A 89 11.88 -18.03 -7.72
CA SER A 89 11.04 -17.03 -8.39
C SER A 89 11.89 -15.85 -8.85
N LYS A 90 11.58 -15.35 -10.02
CA LYS A 90 12.23 -14.15 -10.58
C LYS A 90 11.55 -12.92 -9.98
N VAL A 91 11.85 -12.66 -8.73
CA VAL A 91 11.32 -11.51 -7.99
C VAL A 91 12.44 -10.79 -7.25
N GLU A 92 12.27 -9.49 -7.14
CA GLU A 92 13.09 -8.62 -6.32
C GLU A 92 12.23 -8.08 -5.20
N ILE A 93 12.73 -8.14 -3.97
CA ILE A 93 12.02 -7.67 -2.80
C ILE A 93 12.86 -6.58 -2.14
N LEU A 94 12.30 -5.37 -2.04
CA LEU A 94 12.99 -4.20 -1.54
C LEU A 94 12.24 -3.64 -0.33
N ASN A 95 12.98 -3.24 0.69
CA ASN A 95 12.41 -2.44 1.78
C ASN A 95 12.56 -0.97 1.39
N LEU A 96 11.46 -0.32 1.03
CA LEU A 96 11.44 1.07 0.59
C LEU A 96 10.93 2.03 1.67
N SER A 97 10.98 1.63 2.94
CA SER A 97 10.50 2.45 4.06
C SER A 97 11.25 3.77 4.23
N ASN A 98 12.47 3.87 3.69
CA ASN A 98 13.24 5.11 3.70
C ASN A 98 12.93 6.01 2.50
N GLU A 99 12.18 5.52 1.51
CA GLU A 99 11.86 6.26 0.28
C GLU A 99 10.38 6.62 0.19
N PHE A 100 9.50 5.82 0.79
CA PHE A 100 8.06 6.00 0.74
C PHE A 100 7.47 6.04 2.14
N VAL A 101 6.47 6.89 2.30
CA VAL A 101 5.69 6.99 3.53
C VAL A 101 4.22 6.87 3.22
N VAL A 102 3.43 6.60 4.26
CA VAL A 102 1.97 6.53 4.16
C VAL A 102 1.39 7.76 4.82
N ALA A 103 0.62 8.52 4.06
CA ALA A 103 -0.12 9.69 4.55
C ALA A 103 -1.60 9.34 4.56
N SER A 104 -2.27 9.50 5.70
CA SER A 104 -3.68 9.15 5.89
C SER A 104 -4.52 10.42 6.03
N PHE A 105 -5.69 10.44 5.38
CA PHE A 105 -6.63 11.57 5.45
C PHE A 105 -8.08 11.07 5.36
N GLY A 106 -9.02 11.98 5.67
CA GLY A 106 -10.40 11.61 5.86
C GLY A 106 -11.16 11.25 4.58
N TYR A 107 -12.25 10.51 4.74
CA TYR A 107 -13.12 10.04 3.67
C TYR A 107 -13.73 11.19 2.86
N GLU A 108 -14.24 12.24 3.53
CA GLU A 108 -14.82 13.39 2.83
C GLU A 108 -13.81 14.10 1.95
N LYS A 109 -12.59 14.28 2.47
CA LYS A 109 -11.50 14.88 1.68
C LYS A 109 -11.17 14.02 0.47
N TYR A 110 -11.10 12.69 0.67
CA TYR A 110 -10.89 11.76 -0.42
C TYR A 110 -11.94 11.94 -1.53
N LEU A 111 -13.22 12.01 -1.19
CA LEU A 111 -14.28 12.17 -2.17
C LEU A 111 -14.20 13.49 -2.93
N SER A 112 -13.56 14.52 -2.37
CA SER A 112 -13.37 15.80 -3.03
C SER A 112 -12.27 15.81 -4.08
N ILE A 113 -11.43 14.79 -4.12
CA ILE A 113 -10.30 14.71 -5.05
C ILE A 113 -10.80 14.19 -6.40
N GLU A 114 -10.37 14.87 -7.47
CA GLU A 114 -10.70 14.44 -8.83
C GLU A 114 -10.24 13.02 -9.08
N ASN A 115 -11.03 12.24 -9.80
CA ASN A 115 -10.84 10.83 -10.14
C ASN A 115 -11.13 9.85 -8.98
N SER A 116 -11.47 10.34 -7.78
CA SER A 116 -11.87 9.45 -6.69
C SER A 116 -13.20 8.76 -6.99
N LYS A 117 -13.37 7.55 -6.46
CA LYS A 117 -14.63 6.81 -6.48
C LYS A 117 -14.90 6.22 -5.12
N ASP A 118 -16.18 6.22 -4.71
CA ASP A 118 -16.62 5.70 -3.42
C ASP A 118 -16.75 4.17 -3.46
N ILE A 119 -15.61 3.51 -3.67
CA ILE A 119 -15.50 2.05 -3.73
C ILE A 119 -14.33 1.66 -2.83
N LEU A 120 -14.55 0.76 -1.89
CA LEU A 120 -13.49 0.28 -1.00
C LEU A 120 -12.32 -0.30 -1.81
N GLY A 121 -11.13 0.14 -1.49
CA GLY A 121 -9.92 -0.28 -2.20
C GLY A 121 -9.68 0.45 -3.53
N PHE A 122 -10.61 1.33 -3.94
CA PHE A 122 -10.40 2.07 -5.18
C PHE A 122 -9.10 2.85 -5.11
N THR A 123 -8.31 2.74 -6.17
CA THR A 123 -6.95 3.28 -6.26
C THR A 123 -6.83 4.12 -7.52
N PHE A 124 -6.20 5.27 -7.40
CA PHE A 124 -5.82 6.09 -8.54
C PHE A 124 -4.49 6.76 -8.26
N LYS A 125 -3.77 7.09 -9.32
CA LYS A 125 -2.45 7.71 -9.19
C LYS A 125 -2.56 9.21 -9.07
N TYR A 126 -1.84 9.75 -8.11
CA TYR A 126 -1.63 11.17 -7.94
C TYR A 126 -0.13 11.44 -8.03
N ARG A 127 0.30 12.09 -9.12
CA ARG A 127 1.73 12.32 -9.40
C ARG A 127 2.55 11.03 -9.31
N GLU A 128 2.03 9.96 -9.91
CA GLU A 128 2.61 8.60 -9.98
C GLU A 128 2.51 7.77 -8.70
N ASP A 129 2.02 8.34 -7.61
CA ASP A 129 1.88 7.63 -6.34
C ASP A 129 0.41 7.29 -6.06
N PRO A 130 0.10 6.11 -5.50
CA PRO A 130 -1.28 5.68 -5.34
C PRO A 130 -1.99 6.35 -4.17
N ILE A 131 -3.21 6.83 -4.43
CA ILE A 131 -4.20 7.16 -3.41
C ILE A 131 -5.19 6.01 -3.36
N ILE A 132 -5.48 5.52 -2.15
CA ILE A 132 -6.27 4.31 -1.93
C ILE A 132 -7.36 4.62 -0.92
N LEU A 133 -8.64 4.39 -1.28
CA LEU A 133 -9.69 4.35 -0.26
C LEU A 133 -9.51 3.06 0.53
N ASP A 134 -9.41 3.15 1.84
CA ASP A 134 -9.04 2.00 2.68
C ASP A 134 -9.93 0.79 2.35
N PRO A 135 -9.34 -0.33 1.92
CA PRO A 135 -10.12 -1.50 1.49
C PRO A 135 -10.88 -2.19 2.63
N ARG A 136 -10.55 -1.88 3.87
CA ARG A 136 -11.17 -2.50 5.03
C ARG A 136 -12.46 -1.78 5.43
N ASN A 137 -12.44 -0.43 5.44
CA ASN A 137 -13.56 0.38 5.89
C ASN A 137 -13.35 1.83 5.45
N LYS A 138 -14.37 2.43 4.84
CA LYS A 138 -14.32 3.84 4.41
C LYS A 138 -14.13 4.81 5.57
N ASN A 139 -14.54 4.44 6.78
CA ASN A 139 -14.38 5.28 7.97
C ASN A 139 -12.91 5.45 8.37
N LEU A 140 -12.03 4.58 7.90
CA LEU A 140 -10.58 4.73 8.06
C LEU A 140 -10.00 5.75 7.08
N GLY A 141 -10.82 6.26 6.14
CA GLY A 141 -10.42 7.25 5.17
C GLY A 141 -9.60 6.68 4.05
N ALA A 142 -8.73 7.51 3.51
CA ALA A 142 -7.84 7.14 2.42
C ALA A 142 -6.38 7.28 2.85
N ARG A 143 -5.52 6.67 2.07
CA ARG A 143 -4.08 6.80 2.25
C ARG A 143 -3.39 7.07 0.92
N LEU A 144 -2.30 7.80 1.01
CA LEU A 144 -1.41 8.07 -0.10
C LEU A 144 -0.07 7.44 0.25
N ILE A 145 0.38 6.48 -0.57
CA ILE A 145 1.73 5.93 -0.44
C ILE A 145 2.62 6.77 -1.34
N ILE A 146 3.45 7.60 -0.74
CA ILE A 146 4.12 8.68 -1.47
C ILE A 146 5.63 8.67 -1.26
N ASN A 147 6.36 8.94 -2.34
CA ASN A 147 7.79 9.17 -2.29
C ASN A 147 8.08 10.41 -1.45
N LEU A 148 9.04 10.32 -0.54
CA LEU A 148 9.42 11.41 0.36
C LEU A 148 9.80 12.70 -0.39
N GLU A 149 10.41 12.59 -1.57
CA GLU A 149 10.80 13.75 -2.37
C GLU A 149 9.60 14.54 -2.88
N LYS A 150 8.44 13.90 -3.03
CA LYS A 150 7.21 14.53 -3.51
C LYS A 150 6.24 14.89 -2.41
N LEU A 151 6.50 14.48 -1.18
CA LEU A 151 5.55 14.57 -0.07
C LEU A 151 5.04 16.00 0.15
N TYR A 152 5.94 16.92 0.41
CA TYR A 152 5.57 18.29 0.75
C TYR A 152 4.72 18.96 -0.32
N LEU A 153 5.16 18.90 -1.58
CA LEU A 153 4.44 19.56 -2.69
C LEU A 153 3.11 18.88 -2.99
N SER A 154 3.04 17.55 -2.86
CA SER A 154 1.80 16.82 -3.10
C SER A 154 0.74 17.14 -2.03
N LEU A 155 1.13 17.20 -0.77
CA LEU A 155 0.22 17.61 0.30
C LEU A 155 -0.29 19.03 0.08
N LYS A 156 0.59 19.93 -0.32
CA LYS A 156 0.21 21.32 -0.63
C LYS A 156 -0.78 21.40 -1.79
N LYS A 157 -0.53 20.67 -2.87
CA LYS A 157 -1.41 20.65 -4.04
C LYS A 157 -2.77 20.03 -3.74
N LEU A 158 -2.82 19.06 -2.84
CA LEU A 158 -4.06 18.43 -2.39
C LEU A 158 -4.78 19.24 -1.31
N ASP A 159 -4.20 20.35 -0.88
CA ASP A 159 -4.69 21.14 0.26
C ASP A 159 -4.85 20.30 1.53
N LEU A 160 -3.86 19.46 1.78
CA LEU A 160 -3.76 18.67 3.00
C LEU A 160 -2.74 19.29 3.94
N LYS A 161 -3.07 19.36 5.21
CA LYS A 161 -2.22 19.98 6.23
C LYS A 161 -1.83 18.94 7.26
N ASP A 162 -0.53 18.83 7.48
CA ASP A 162 0.01 17.96 8.52
C ASP A 162 -0.37 18.54 9.88
N ASP A 163 -1.12 17.78 10.64
CA ASP A 163 -1.73 18.20 11.91
C ASP A 163 -0.91 17.62 13.06
N LYS A 164 0.33 18.04 13.14
CA LYS A 164 1.21 17.68 14.27
C LYS A 164 0.94 18.51 15.50
#